data_0b4853c809fbdcb1828ae0b444a57d74
#
_entry.id   0b4853c809fbdcb1828ae0b444a57d74
#
_cell.length_a   1.000
_cell.length_b   1.000
_cell.length_c   1.000
_cell.angle_alpha   90.00
_cell.angle_beta   90.00
_cell.angle_gamma   90.00
#
_symmetry.space_group_name_H-M   'P 1'
#
loop_
_entity.id
_entity.type
_entity.pdbx_description
1 polymer ?
#
loop_
_entity_poly.entity_id
_entity_poly.type
_entity_poly.pdbx_seq_one_letter_code
_entity_poly.pdbx_strand_id
1 'polypeptide(L)'
;MGFEDLQHNFLTGRIEDLVKWARRNSVWPATFGLACCAIEMMSVGAADYDISRLGMEVFRASPRQADLMIVAGRVSQKMAPVLRQVYDQMMEPKWVISMGACATSGGVFNNYALVQGVNQVIPVDVYVPGCPPRPEQLMYAITLLQEKIQGERGSLRKTLNLS
;
A
#
# COMPACT_ATOMS: atom_id res chain seq x y z
N MET A 1 -12.50 -16.48 -34.20
CA MET A 1 -12.80 -16.42 -32.75
C MET A 1 -13.57 -17.69 -32.44
N GLY A 2 -12.88 -18.70 -31.95
CA GLY A 2 -13.43 -20.03 -31.73
C GLY A 2 -14.15 -20.09 -30.36
N PHE A 3 -15.07 -21.03 -30.24
CA PHE A 3 -15.82 -21.30 -29.00
C PHE A 3 -14.88 -21.63 -27.83
N GLU A 4 -13.70 -22.18 -28.10
CA GLU A 4 -12.65 -22.48 -27.11
C GLU A 4 -12.02 -21.19 -26.51
N ASP A 5 -11.83 -20.15 -27.33
CA ASP A 5 -11.34 -18.84 -26.84
C ASP A 5 -12.32 -18.16 -25.89
N LEU A 6 -13.63 -18.34 -26.12
CA LEU A 6 -14.69 -17.80 -25.25
C LEU A 6 -14.74 -18.51 -23.89
N GLN A 7 -14.55 -19.84 -23.86
CA GLN A 7 -14.54 -20.60 -22.61
C GLN A 7 -13.29 -20.31 -21.80
N HIS A 8 -12.14 -20.17 -22.43
CA HIS A 8 -10.90 -19.82 -21.76
C HIS A 8 -10.95 -18.41 -21.15
N ASN A 9 -11.51 -17.44 -21.87
CA ASN A 9 -11.70 -16.09 -21.39
C ASN A 9 -12.71 -15.99 -20.24
N PHE A 10 -13.74 -16.83 -20.25
CA PHE A 10 -14.76 -16.86 -19.19
C PHE A 10 -14.23 -17.46 -17.89
N LEU A 11 -13.46 -18.53 -17.96
CA LEU A 11 -12.83 -19.16 -16.79
C LEU A 11 -11.74 -18.27 -16.18
N THR A 12 -10.88 -17.69 -17.01
CA THR A 12 -9.83 -16.78 -16.54
C THR A 12 -10.41 -15.50 -15.96
N GLY A 13 -11.49 -14.94 -16.52
CA GLY A 13 -12.18 -13.79 -15.96
C GLY A 13 -12.74 -14.04 -14.56
N ARG A 14 -13.36 -15.20 -14.33
CA ARG A 14 -13.87 -15.56 -12.99
C ARG A 14 -12.75 -15.80 -11.96
N ILE A 15 -11.63 -16.40 -12.35
CA ILE A 15 -10.48 -16.59 -11.49
C ILE A 15 -9.86 -15.24 -11.13
N GLU A 16 -9.73 -14.31 -12.08
CA GLU A 16 -9.24 -12.96 -11.81
C GLU A 16 -10.12 -12.23 -10.80
N ASP A 17 -11.42 -12.31 -10.91
CA ASP A 17 -12.35 -11.66 -9.99
C ASP A 17 -12.26 -12.25 -8.58
N LEU A 18 -12.11 -13.57 -8.46
CA LEU A 18 -11.88 -14.25 -7.19
C LEU A 18 -10.58 -13.80 -6.53
N VAL A 19 -9.49 -13.74 -7.30
CA VAL A 19 -8.19 -13.31 -6.79
C VAL A 19 -8.19 -11.84 -6.38
N LYS A 20 -8.85 -10.96 -7.14
CA LYS A 20 -9.02 -9.55 -6.77
C LYS A 20 -9.83 -9.40 -5.49
N TRP A 21 -10.90 -10.16 -5.35
CA TRP A 21 -11.70 -10.17 -4.13
C TRP A 21 -10.88 -10.63 -2.92
N ALA A 22 -10.09 -11.70 -3.06
CA ALA A 22 -9.23 -12.19 -2.00
C ALA A 22 -8.15 -11.15 -1.62
N ARG A 23 -7.48 -10.56 -2.61
CA ARG A 23 -6.46 -9.52 -2.40
C ARG A 23 -7.04 -8.26 -1.76
N ARG A 24 -8.24 -7.83 -2.19
CA ARG A 24 -8.92 -6.68 -1.60
C ARG A 24 -9.17 -6.86 -0.10
N ASN A 25 -9.59 -8.05 0.30
CA ASN A 25 -10.01 -8.34 1.68
C ASN A 25 -8.89 -8.85 2.59
N SER A 26 -7.69 -9.04 2.08
CA SER A 26 -6.54 -9.52 2.87
C SER A 26 -5.25 -8.89 2.35
N VAL A 27 -5.00 -7.67 2.81
CA VAL A 27 -3.76 -6.94 2.52
C VAL A 27 -2.98 -6.79 3.83
N TRP A 28 -1.75 -7.27 3.85
CA TRP A 28 -0.94 -7.28 5.07
C TRP A 28 0.05 -6.11 5.07
N PRO A 29 -0.13 -5.13 5.98
CA PRO A 29 0.76 -4.01 6.10
C PRO A 29 2.14 -4.39 6.64
N ALA A 30 3.19 -3.81 6.06
CA ALA A 30 4.54 -3.85 6.62
C ALA A 30 4.63 -2.94 7.85
N THR A 31 5.35 -3.39 8.87
CA THR A 31 5.65 -2.59 10.06
C THR A 31 6.71 -1.54 9.71
N PHE A 32 6.29 -0.36 9.22
CA PHE A 32 7.21 0.67 8.76
C PHE A 32 6.73 2.07 9.17
N GLY A 33 7.13 2.50 10.36
CA GLY A 33 6.82 3.82 10.91
C GLY A 33 8.08 4.65 11.11
N LEU A 34 8.08 5.91 10.64
CA LEU A 34 9.28 6.76 10.62
C LEU A 34 9.20 7.97 11.56
N ALA A 35 8.02 8.49 11.83
CA ALA A 35 7.83 9.69 12.63
C ALA A 35 6.44 9.73 13.28
N CYS A 36 5.96 10.93 13.65
CA CYS A 36 4.69 11.12 14.37
C CYS A 36 3.47 10.48 13.69
N CYS A 37 3.41 10.40 12.37
CA CYS A 37 2.33 9.70 11.66
C CYS A 37 2.25 8.21 12.00
N ALA A 38 3.34 7.60 12.47
CA ALA A 38 3.33 6.21 12.91
C ALA A 38 2.47 6.00 14.16
N ILE A 39 2.34 7.01 15.02
CA ILE A 39 1.49 6.96 16.21
C ILE A 39 0.01 6.88 15.79
N GLU A 40 -0.38 7.70 14.82
CA GLU A 40 -1.73 7.65 14.25
C GLU A 40 -1.98 6.34 13.48
N MET A 41 -0.97 5.83 12.80
CA MET A 41 -1.05 4.51 12.16
C MET A 41 -1.28 3.39 13.19
N MET A 42 -0.64 3.45 14.37
CA MET A 42 -0.91 2.49 15.45
C MET A 42 -2.32 2.65 16.02
N SER A 43 -2.84 3.88 16.08
CA SER A 43 -4.20 4.16 16.56
C SER A 43 -5.28 3.52 15.69
N VAL A 44 -5.02 3.31 14.39
CA VAL A 44 -5.96 2.61 13.49
C VAL A 44 -6.14 1.14 13.86
N GLY A 45 -5.14 0.53 14.50
CA GLY A 45 -5.23 -0.82 15.07
C GLY A 45 -5.85 -0.89 16.46
N ALA A 46 -6.22 0.27 17.06
CA ALA A 46 -6.85 0.32 18.38
C ALA A 46 -8.33 -0.07 18.31
N ALA A 47 -8.91 -0.40 19.47
CA ALA A 47 -10.27 -0.93 19.59
C ALA A 47 -11.36 -0.04 18.98
N ASP A 48 -11.17 1.29 19.00
CA ASP A 48 -12.15 2.25 18.47
C ASP A 48 -12.26 2.24 16.94
N TYR A 49 -11.15 1.94 16.25
CA TYR A 49 -11.09 2.01 14.79
C TYR A 49 -11.09 0.64 14.13
N ASP A 50 -10.37 -0.31 14.72
CA ASP A 50 -10.29 -1.71 14.34
C ASP A 50 -10.12 -1.98 12.82
N ILE A 51 -8.90 -1.81 12.34
CA ILE A 51 -8.50 -2.03 10.94
C ILE A 51 -8.76 -3.48 10.47
N SER A 52 -8.99 -4.42 11.40
CA SER A 52 -9.31 -5.81 11.10
C SER A 52 -10.57 -5.96 10.24
N ARG A 53 -11.53 -5.03 10.37
CA ARG A 53 -12.73 -4.97 9.51
C ARG A 53 -12.42 -4.79 8.03
N LEU A 54 -11.25 -4.20 7.73
CA LEU A 54 -10.78 -4.00 6.36
C LEU A 54 -9.83 -5.13 5.90
N GLY A 55 -9.61 -6.15 6.75
CA GLY A 55 -8.72 -7.28 6.43
C GLY A 55 -7.23 -6.95 6.52
N MET A 56 -6.85 -5.94 7.31
CA MET A 56 -5.47 -5.43 7.43
C MET A 56 -4.92 -5.50 8.84
N GLU A 57 -5.43 -6.39 9.68
CA GLU A 57 -5.00 -6.54 11.07
C GLU A 57 -3.54 -7.02 11.19
N VAL A 58 -3.09 -7.83 10.24
CA VAL A 58 -1.81 -8.55 10.37
C VAL A 58 -0.66 -7.67 9.91
N PHE A 59 -0.09 -6.91 10.82
CA PHE A 59 1.17 -6.19 10.58
C PHE A 59 2.35 -7.16 10.55
N ARG A 60 3.09 -7.17 9.45
CA ARG A 60 4.26 -8.04 9.26
C ARG A 60 5.56 -7.26 9.41
N ALA A 61 6.46 -7.77 10.26
CA ALA A 61 7.81 -7.22 10.41
C ALA A 61 8.70 -7.57 9.21
N SER A 62 8.44 -8.71 8.54
CA SER A 62 9.18 -9.13 7.36
C SER A 62 8.59 -8.51 6.10
N PRO A 63 9.35 -7.72 5.32
CA PRO A 63 8.88 -7.15 4.05
C PRO A 63 8.42 -8.20 3.05
N ARG A 64 9.02 -9.38 3.07
CA ARG A 64 8.70 -10.48 2.15
C ARG A 64 7.32 -11.11 2.39
N GLN A 65 6.71 -10.84 3.55
CA GLN A 65 5.39 -11.32 3.91
C GLN A 65 4.33 -10.21 3.90
N ALA A 66 4.71 -9.00 3.50
CA ALA A 66 3.83 -7.84 3.47
C ALA A 66 3.49 -7.47 2.02
N ASP A 67 2.26 -7.04 1.81
CA ASP A 67 1.73 -6.62 0.51
C ASP A 67 1.58 -5.10 0.43
N LEU A 68 1.47 -4.43 1.57
CA LEU A 68 1.27 -2.99 1.69
C LEU A 68 2.40 -2.35 2.47
N MET A 69 2.99 -1.27 1.94
CA MET A 69 3.88 -0.40 2.68
C MET A 69 3.19 0.91 3.01
N ILE A 70 3.05 1.23 4.30
CA ILE A 70 2.55 2.53 4.76
C ILE A 70 3.76 3.35 5.20
N VAL A 71 4.15 4.33 4.41
CA VAL A 71 5.24 5.24 4.77
C VAL A 71 4.68 6.34 5.65
N ALA A 72 4.79 6.15 6.97
CA ALA A 72 4.19 7.02 7.97
C ALA A 72 5.21 8.01 8.52
N GLY A 73 5.29 9.19 7.92
CA GLY A 73 6.11 10.29 8.40
C GLY A 73 7.22 10.75 7.46
N ARG A 74 8.15 11.56 8.00
CA ARG A 74 9.25 12.13 7.22
C ARG A 74 10.34 11.09 6.92
N VAL A 75 10.85 11.13 5.70
CA VAL A 75 11.95 10.28 5.24
C VAL A 75 13.23 11.11 5.17
N SER A 76 14.26 10.72 5.94
CA SER A 76 15.57 11.37 5.83
C SER A 76 16.33 10.86 4.60
N GLN A 77 17.28 11.65 4.12
CA GLN A 77 18.15 11.26 2.99
C GLN A 77 18.94 9.97 3.31
N LYS A 78 19.31 9.78 4.57
CA LYS A 78 19.99 8.54 5.03
C LYS A 78 19.04 7.33 5.06
N MET A 79 17.74 7.56 5.27
CA MET A 79 16.74 6.49 5.32
C MET A 79 16.19 6.14 3.93
N ALA A 80 16.30 7.02 2.95
CA ALA A 80 15.79 6.81 1.60
C ALA A 80 16.32 5.53 0.94
N PRO A 81 17.63 5.20 0.98
CA PRO A 81 18.14 3.95 0.45
C PRO A 81 17.56 2.71 1.16
N VAL A 82 17.39 2.79 2.48
CA VAL A 82 16.78 1.70 3.28
C VAL A 82 15.32 1.50 2.90
N LEU A 83 14.56 2.59 2.75
CA LEU A 83 13.18 2.54 2.28
C LEU A 83 13.08 1.84 0.92
N ARG A 84 13.95 2.18 -0.01
CA ARG A 84 14.01 1.55 -1.34
C ARG A 84 14.35 0.07 -1.22
N GLN A 85 15.33 -0.28 -0.40
CA GLN A 85 15.73 -1.67 -0.19
C GLN A 85 14.59 -2.51 0.41
N VAL A 86 13.87 -1.97 1.40
CA VAL A 86 12.70 -2.64 2.00
C VAL A 86 11.59 -2.82 0.97
N TYR A 87 11.32 -1.79 0.15
CA TYR A 87 10.34 -1.88 -0.93
C TYR A 87 10.71 -2.96 -1.97
N ASP A 88 11.97 -3.05 -2.35
CA ASP A 88 12.42 -4.05 -3.34
C ASP A 88 12.35 -5.49 -2.77
N GLN A 89 12.38 -5.66 -1.45
CA GLN A 89 12.19 -6.96 -0.79
C GLN A 89 10.73 -7.43 -0.71
N MET A 90 9.77 -6.53 -0.92
CA MET A 90 8.36 -6.90 -0.93
C MET A 90 8.01 -7.67 -2.20
N MET A 91 7.14 -8.68 -2.04
CA MET A 91 6.67 -9.50 -3.16
C MET A 91 5.63 -8.75 -4.00
N GLU A 92 5.59 -9.02 -5.30
CA GLU A 92 4.52 -8.53 -6.17
C GLU A 92 3.25 -9.41 -6.02
N PRO A 93 2.05 -8.83 -6.02
CA PRO A 93 1.72 -7.42 -6.12
C PRO A 93 1.92 -6.67 -4.80
N LYS A 94 2.41 -5.45 -4.86
CA LYS A 94 2.66 -4.60 -3.69
C LYS A 94 2.12 -3.20 -3.91
N TRP A 95 1.70 -2.56 -2.83
CA TRP A 95 1.13 -1.21 -2.85
C TRP A 95 1.80 -0.33 -1.82
N VAL A 96 1.77 0.98 -2.07
CA VAL A 96 2.38 1.98 -1.19
C VAL A 96 1.39 3.08 -0.86
N ILE A 97 1.19 3.33 0.43
CA ILE A 97 0.46 4.49 0.95
C ILE A 97 1.46 5.48 1.53
N SER A 98 1.44 6.72 1.04
CA SER A 98 2.18 7.84 1.61
C SER A 98 1.32 8.54 2.65
N MET A 99 1.64 8.37 3.94
CA MET A 99 0.85 8.90 5.06
C MET A 99 1.48 10.18 5.62
N GLY A 100 0.72 11.26 5.50
CA GLY A 100 1.03 12.58 6.04
C GLY A 100 1.75 13.51 5.07
N ALA A 101 1.75 14.79 5.40
CA ALA A 101 2.35 15.84 4.57
C ALA A 101 3.87 15.65 4.38
N CYS A 102 4.56 15.14 5.39
CA CYS A 102 6.00 14.90 5.32
C CYS A 102 6.37 13.84 4.29
N ALA A 103 5.63 12.72 4.24
CA ALA A 103 5.84 11.68 3.25
C ALA A 103 5.41 12.13 1.85
N THR A 104 4.38 12.97 1.75
CA THR A 104 3.82 13.42 0.48
C THR A 104 4.68 14.48 -0.22
N SER A 105 5.16 15.49 0.52
CA SER A 105 5.86 16.65 -0.05
C SER A 105 6.97 17.23 0.82
N GLY A 106 7.38 16.51 1.88
CA GLY A 106 8.31 17.05 2.89
C GLY A 106 7.62 17.88 3.96
N GLY A 107 6.38 18.32 3.76
CA GLY A 107 5.61 19.10 4.72
C GLY A 107 6.26 20.44 5.08
N VAL A 108 6.33 20.71 6.39
CA VAL A 108 7.00 21.92 6.92
C VAL A 108 8.52 21.82 6.96
N PHE A 109 9.08 20.64 6.68
CA PHE A 109 10.51 20.34 6.78
C PHE A 109 11.21 20.45 5.41
N ASN A 110 11.29 21.64 4.88
CA ASN A 110 12.00 21.88 3.62
C ASN A 110 13.50 22.13 3.90
N ASN A 111 14.26 21.05 4.05
CA ASN A 111 15.70 21.10 4.27
C ASN A 111 16.44 19.99 3.50
N TYR A 112 17.76 20.13 3.42
CA TYR A 112 18.63 19.20 2.69
C TYR A 112 18.70 17.78 3.30
N ALA A 113 18.31 17.61 4.56
CA ALA A 113 18.40 16.33 5.27
C ALA A 113 17.21 15.42 5.02
N LEU A 114 16.11 15.96 4.48
CA LEU A 114 14.85 15.24 4.23
C LEU A 114 14.51 15.13 2.75
N VAL A 115 13.91 14.01 2.40
CA VAL A 115 13.37 13.79 1.05
C VAL A 115 12.05 14.56 0.91
N GLN A 116 11.93 15.32 -0.14
CA GLN A 116 10.75 16.15 -0.42
C GLN A 116 9.69 15.36 -1.22
N GLY A 117 9.20 14.28 -0.59
CA GLY A 117 8.20 13.37 -1.15
C GLY A 117 8.74 11.97 -1.41
N VAL A 118 8.03 10.98 -0.87
CA VAL A 118 8.38 9.55 -0.99
C VAL A 118 8.34 9.07 -2.45
N ASN A 119 7.53 9.71 -3.28
CA ASN A 119 7.44 9.42 -4.72
C ASN A 119 8.75 9.61 -5.49
N GLN A 120 9.73 10.32 -4.92
CA GLN A 120 11.08 10.42 -5.49
C GLN A 120 11.90 9.14 -5.31
N VAL A 121 11.55 8.32 -4.32
CA VAL A 121 12.27 7.10 -3.95
C VAL A 121 11.56 5.83 -4.43
N ILE A 122 10.25 5.75 -4.19
CA ILE A 122 9.39 4.60 -4.54
C ILE A 122 8.07 5.08 -5.14
N PRO A 123 7.43 4.28 -6.01
CA PRO A 123 6.10 4.61 -6.53
C PRO A 123 5.07 4.62 -5.40
N VAL A 124 4.14 5.57 -5.43
CA VAL A 124 3.08 5.73 -4.43
C VAL A 124 1.73 5.53 -5.10
N ASP A 125 0.87 4.71 -4.47
CA ASP A 125 -0.46 4.40 -4.97
C ASP A 125 -1.54 5.33 -4.43
N VAL A 126 -1.45 5.67 -3.13
CA VAL A 126 -2.43 6.51 -2.44
C VAL A 126 -1.71 7.48 -1.51
N TYR A 127 -2.19 8.73 -1.48
CA TYR A 127 -1.69 9.77 -0.58
C TYR A 127 -2.72 10.10 0.49
N VAL A 128 -2.27 10.20 1.74
CA VAL A 128 -3.10 10.58 2.90
C VAL A 128 -2.65 11.93 3.41
N PRO A 129 -3.40 13.01 3.16
CA PRO A 129 -3.05 14.33 3.64
C PRO A 129 -3.28 14.47 5.15
N GLY A 130 -2.48 15.32 5.81
CA GLY A 130 -2.59 15.62 7.24
C GLY A 130 -1.22 15.72 7.91
N CYS A 131 -1.18 16.29 9.11
CA CYS A 131 0.08 16.45 9.87
C CYS A 131 -0.17 16.38 11.38
N PRO A 132 -0.33 15.16 11.94
CA PRO A 132 -0.60 13.88 11.28
C PRO A 132 -2.04 13.79 10.75
N PRO A 133 -2.31 12.92 9.78
CA PRO A 133 -3.69 12.62 9.39
C PRO A 133 -4.39 11.83 10.50
N ARG A 134 -5.68 12.03 10.65
CA ARG A 134 -6.48 11.25 11.61
C ARG A 134 -6.60 9.79 11.18
N PRO A 135 -6.84 8.85 12.12
CA PRO A 135 -7.04 7.44 11.81
C PRO A 135 -8.10 7.18 10.74
N GLU A 136 -9.21 7.94 10.76
CA GLU A 136 -10.30 7.82 9.78
C GLU A 136 -9.84 8.14 8.36
N GLN A 137 -8.90 9.09 8.19
CA GLN A 137 -8.34 9.42 6.89
C GLN A 137 -7.48 8.28 6.34
N LEU A 138 -6.74 7.57 7.21
CA LEU A 138 -6.00 6.39 6.80
C LEU A 138 -6.97 5.25 6.44
N MET A 139 -8.04 5.02 7.20
CA MET A 139 -9.07 4.03 6.86
C MET A 139 -9.73 4.35 5.51
N TYR A 140 -10.02 5.62 5.24
CA TYR A 140 -10.53 6.05 3.94
C TYR A 140 -9.53 5.79 2.80
N ALA A 141 -8.24 6.06 3.02
CA ALA A 141 -7.20 5.76 2.04
C ALA A 141 -7.08 4.26 1.74
N ILE A 142 -7.28 3.44 2.77
CA ILE A 142 -7.34 1.98 2.62
C ILE A 142 -8.53 1.57 1.75
N THR A 143 -9.71 2.16 1.93
CA THR A 143 -10.87 1.87 1.06
C THR A 143 -10.61 2.28 -0.38
N LEU A 144 -9.98 3.43 -0.62
CA LEU A 144 -9.55 3.84 -1.96
C LEU A 144 -8.55 2.86 -2.59
N LEU A 145 -7.62 2.34 -1.79
CA LEU A 145 -6.69 1.31 -2.25
C LEU A 145 -7.42 0.01 -2.62
N GLN A 146 -8.39 -0.41 -1.82
CA GLN A 146 -9.21 -1.57 -2.09
C GLN A 146 -10.02 -1.43 -3.40
N GLU A 147 -10.54 -0.24 -3.68
CA GLU A 147 -11.21 0.07 -4.95
C GLU A 147 -10.24 0.01 -6.14
N LYS A 148 -9.02 0.54 -5.97
CA LYS A 148 -7.95 0.45 -6.97
C LYS A 148 -7.61 -1.00 -7.28
N ILE A 149 -7.41 -1.84 -6.27
CA ILE A 149 -7.12 -3.27 -6.43
C ILE A 149 -8.24 -3.98 -7.21
N GLN A 150 -9.49 -3.65 -6.93
CA GLN A 150 -10.64 -4.23 -7.62
C GLN A 150 -10.76 -3.75 -9.07
N GLY A 151 -10.37 -2.51 -9.35
CA GLY A 151 -10.40 -1.91 -10.69
C GLY A 151 -9.27 -2.37 -11.63
N GLU A 152 -8.18 -2.92 -11.12
CA GLU A 152 -7.05 -3.38 -11.93
C GLU A 152 -7.43 -4.60 -12.79
N ARG A 153 -7.51 -4.41 -14.11
CA ARG A 153 -7.68 -5.51 -15.07
C ARG A 153 -6.34 -6.13 -15.42
N GLY A 154 -6.28 -7.46 -15.52
CA GLY A 154 -5.06 -8.18 -15.89
C GLY A 154 -4.03 -8.34 -14.77
N SER A 155 -4.43 -8.17 -13.52
CA SER A 155 -3.55 -8.30 -12.35
C SER A 155 -2.86 -9.67 -12.28
N LEU A 156 -3.56 -10.77 -12.62
CA LEU A 156 -2.98 -12.11 -12.68
C LEU A 156 -1.95 -12.26 -13.79
N ARG A 157 -2.21 -11.73 -15.00
CA ARG A 157 -1.26 -11.76 -16.11
C ARG A 157 0.04 -11.06 -15.75
N LYS A 158 -0.06 -9.90 -15.08
CA LYS A 158 1.09 -9.12 -14.64
C LYS A 158 1.92 -9.84 -13.57
N THR A 159 1.26 -10.54 -12.64
CA THR A 159 1.92 -11.29 -11.57
C THR A 159 2.57 -12.59 -12.09
N LEU A 160 1.95 -13.24 -13.07
CA LEU A 160 2.45 -14.50 -13.64
C LEU A 160 3.39 -14.29 -14.84
N ASN A 161 3.73 -13.04 -15.19
CA ASN A 161 4.55 -12.68 -16.36
C ASN A 161 4.08 -13.37 -17.66
N LEU A 162 2.79 -13.59 -17.80
CA LEU A 162 2.19 -14.13 -19.03
C LEU A 162 2.05 -12.98 -20.03
N SER A 163 3.01 -12.90 -20.94
CA SER A 163 2.98 -11.97 -22.08
C SER A 163 1.86 -12.28 -23.07
#